data_d4c313dd13c46957d028ea7a908e90ed
#
_entry.id   d4c313dd13c46957d028ea7a908e90ed
#
_cell.length_a   1.000
_cell.length_b   1.000
_cell.length_c   1.000
_cell.angle_alpha   90.00
_cell.angle_beta   90.00
_cell.angle_gamma   90.00
#
_symmetry.space_group_name_H-M   'P 1'
#
loop_
_entity.id
_entity.type
_entity.pdbx_description
1 polymer ?
#
loop_
_entity_poly.entity_id
_entity_poly.type
_entity_poly.pdbx_seq_one_letter_code
_entity_poly.pdbx_strand_id
1 'polypeptide(L)'
;MRRLLRDLVLTSLASLLTALPACASTPAQRGLIVFQQVCAACHGMDHVDYGDMAAFGLSPDAIRNWAADQQIPNGTDDNGDPKTRPATPADPILSPYPNEAIGRLANHGLLPPDLSRLAMTLHGGPDQIQRILLSYAPTPAGVKLDDGRYYNTALKWKHIGMPPPLQDGMLTYPDGTKATTTQMATDVSAFLNDVAHPHTAERRRIGLYVLTYLALMAILTFLLQRRIWKSRP
;
A
#
# COMPACT_ATOMS: atom_id res chain seq x y z
N MET A 1 44.30 25.32 -33.31
CA MET A 1 44.30 24.01 -32.62
C MET A 1 43.89 24.10 -31.14
N ARG A 2 44.52 24.92 -30.28
CA ARG A 2 44.15 25.03 -28.84
C ARG A 2 42.72 25.49 -28.54
N ARG A 3 42.13 26.36 -29.35
CA ARG A 3 40.75 26.83 -29.14
C ARG A 3 39.69 25.78 -29.52
N LEU A 4 39.91 25.03 -30.60
CA LEU A 4 39.04 23.96 -31.05
C LEU A 4 38.99 22.79 -30.05
N LEU A 5 40.12 22.43 -29.41
CA LEU A 5 40.15 21.42 -28.35
C LEU A 5 39.42 21.86 -27.08
N ARG A 6 39.51 23.16 -26.73
CA ARG A 6 38.81 23.70 -25.54
C ARG A 6 37.30 23.71 -25.73
N ASP A 7 36.83 24.06 -26.93
CA ASP A 7 35.40 24.09 -27.26
C ASP A 7 34.82 22.68 -27.39
N LEU A 8 35.60 21.70 -27.87
CA LEU A 8 35.20 20.28 -27.87
C LEU A 8 35.13 19.67 -26.46
N VAL A 9 36.02 20.04 -25.56
CA VAL A 9 35.99 19.60 -24.16
C VAL A 9 34.83 20.24 -23.40
N LEU A 10 34.54 21.52 -23.63
CA LEU A 10 33.41 22.20 -22.99
C LEU A 10 32.05 21.69 -23.48
N THR A 11 31.90 21.36 -24.76
CA THR A 11 30.67 20.75 -25.28
C THR A 11 30.47 19.31 -24.82
N SER A 12 31.53 18.50 -24.66
CA SER A 12 31.43 17.15 -24.12
C SER A 12 31.12 17.13 -22.59
N LEU A 13 31.62 18.11 -21.84
CA LEU A 13 31.31 18.26 -20.42
C LEU A 13 29.87 18.72 -20.17
N ALA A 14 29.35 19.61 -21.05
CA ALA A 14 27.95 20.07 -20.98
C ALA A 14 26.94 18.96 -21.28
N SER A 15 27.27 18.01 -22.16
CA SER A 15 26.42 16.87 -22.48
C SER A 15 26.38 15.81 -21.39
N LEU A 16 27.35 15.77 -20.48
CA LEU A 16 27.36 14.81 -19.36
C LEU A 16 26.54 15.26 -18.15
N LEU A 17 26.15 16.54 -18.09
CA LEU A 17 25.39 17.10 -16.95
C LEU A 17 23.87 17.01 -17.08
N THR A 18 23.33 16.50 -18.19
CA THR A 18 21.86 16.50 -18.43
C THR A 18 21.16 15.16 -18.22
N ALA A 19 21.89 14.10 -17.88
CA ALA A 19 21.29 12.85 -17.48
C ALA A 19 21.17 12.81 -15.94
N LEU A 20 20.28 13.62 -15.35
CA LEU A 20 19.76 13.32 -14.02
C LEU A 20 19.06 11.96 -14.13
N PRO A 21 19.49 10.93 -13.39
CA PRO A 21 18.75 9.68 -13.36
C PRO A 21 17.33 10.03 -12.89
N ALA A 22 16.33 9.71 -13.69
CA ALA A 22 14.96 9.68 -13.22
C ALA A 22 14.99 8.81 -11.96
N CYS A 23 14.66 9.40 -10.80
CA CYS A 23 14.70 8.70 -9.54
C CYS A 23 13.69 7.53 -9.68
N ALA A 24 14.17 6.31 -9.78
CA ALA A 24 13.33 5.14 -9.95
C ALA A 24 12.40 5.05 -8.74
N SER A 25 11.10 5.03 -8.98
CA SER A 25 10.12 4.90 -7.91
C SER A 25 10.27 3.54 -7.23
N THR A 26 10.08 3.47 -5.92
CA THR A 26 10.03 2.19 -5.22
C THR A 26 8.76 1.42 -5.61
N PRO A 27 8.74 0.08 -5.46
CA PRO A 27 7.51 -0.69 -5.70
C PRO A 27 6.31 -0.14 -4.93
N ALA A 28 6.48 0.25 -3.66
CA ALA A 28 5.39 0.80 -2.85
C ALA A 28 4.90 2.17 -3.37
N GLN A 29 5.79 3.03 -3.87
CA GLN A 29 5.39 4.30 -4.50
C GLN A 29 4.57 4.07 -5.77
N ARG A 30 4.98 3.11 -6.62
CA ARG A 30 4.17 2.72 -7.79
C ARG A 30 2.86 2.07 -7.38
N GLY A 31 2.89 1.27 -6.30
CA GLY A 31 1.69 0.62 -5.74
C GLY A 31 0.65 1.61 -5.23
N LEU A 32 1.06 2.76 -4.67
CA LEU A 32 0.15 3.85 -4.35
C LEU A 32 -0.58 4.36 -5.60
N ILE A 33 0.10 4.49 -6.75
CA ILE A 33 -0.55 4.91 -8.00
C ILE A 33 -1.60 3.88 -8.43
N VAL A 34 -1.28 2.58 -8.32
CA VAL A 34 -2.26 1.50 -8.61
C VAL A 34 -3.46 1.61 -7.66
N PHE A 35 -3.21 1.80 -6.36
CA PHE A 35 -4.30 1.97 -5.39
C PHE A 35 -5.20 3.15 -5.74
N GLN A 36 -4.63 4.34 -5.97
CA GLN A 36 -5.38 5.55 -6.29
C GLN A 36 -6.22 5.42 -7.56
N GLN A 37 -5.67 4.83 -8.63
CA GLN A 37 -6.31 4.80 -9.94
C GLN A 37 -7.23 3.59 -10.15
N VAL A 38 -7.05 2.52 -9.37
CA VAL A 38 -7.78 1.27 -9.57
C VAL A 38 -8.53 0.85 -8.32
N CYS A 39 -7.82 0.65 -7.20
CA CYS A 39 -8.41 0.01 -6.01
C CYS A 39 -9.36 0.95 -5.26
N ALA A 40 -9.04 2.24 -5.18
CA ALA A 40 -9.82 3.25 -4.46
C ALA A 40 -11.24 3.46 -5.03
N ALA A 41 -11.50 2.99 -6.25
CA ALA A 41 -12.84 3.01 -6.83
C ALA A 41 -13.85 2.14 -6.06
N CYS A 42 -13.36 1.14 -5.30
CA CYS A 42 -14.21 0.21 -4.55
C CYS A 42 -13.76 0.00 -3.10
N HIS A 43 -12.50 0.26 -2.78
CA HIS A 43 -11.92 -0.03 -1.47
C HIS A 43 -11.48 1.23 -0.74
N GLY A 44 -11.70 1.27 0.57
CA GLY A 44 -11.11 2.24 1.47
C GLY A 44 -9.89 1.68 2.23
N MET A 45 -9.28 2.56 3.00
CA MET A 45 -8.26 2.28 4.01
C MET A 45 -8.62 3.08 5.27
N ASP A 46 -9.62 2.63 6.02
CA ASP A 46 -10.24 3.36 7.14
C ASP A 46 -9.31 3.61 8.34
N HIS A 47 -8.13 2.97 8.34
CA HIS A 47 -7.10 3.14 9.39
C HIS A 47 -5.83 3.82 8.88
N VAL A 48 -5.91 4.50 7.75
CA VAL A 48 -4.79 5.19 7.11
C VAL A 48 -5.26 6.56 6.67
N ASP A 49 -4.59 7.60 7.12
CA ASP A 49 -4.93 8.97 6.79
C ASP A 49 -4.33 9.36 5.42
N TYR A 50 -4.95 10.31 4.73
CA TYR A 50 -4.38 10.85 3.49
C TYR A 50 -2.95 11.38 3.72
N GLY A 51 -2.68 11.97 4.90
CA GLY A 51 -1.36 12.49 5.28
C GLY A 51 -0.24 11.43 5.29
N ASP A 52 -0.58 10.18 5.59
CA ASP A 52 0.38 9.07 5.62
C ASP A 52 0.99 8.78 4.24
N MET A 53 0.33 9.24 3.17
CA MET A 53 0.80 9.07 1.80
C MET A 53 2.07 9.86 1.49
N ALA A 54 2.45 10.79 2.36
CA ALA A 54 3.76 11.45 2.28
C ALA A 54 4.92 10.45 2.38
N ALA A 55 4.75 9.37 3.14
CA ALA A 55 5.75 8.29 3.25
C ALA A 55 6.01 7.58 1.91
N PHE A 56 5.06 7.65 0.98
CA PHE A 56 5.15 7.07 -0.37
C PHE A 56 5.49 8.10 -1.44
N GLY A 57 5.91 9.32 -1.04
CA GLY A 57 6.43 10.34 -1.95
C GLY A 57 5.39 11.29 -2.52
N LEU A 58 4.13 11.27 -2.06
CA LEU A 58 3.17 12.30 -2.42
C LEU A 58 3.56 13.64 -1.79
N SER A 59 3.52 14.70 -2.62
CA SER A 59 3.71 16.07 -2.11
C SER A 59 2.52 16.50 -1.23
N PRO A 60 2.73 17.44 -0.30
CA PRO A 60 1.63 17.97 0.52
C PRO A 60 0.47 18.54 -0.30
N ASP A 61 0.75 19.14 -1.46
CA ASP A 61 -0.28 19.64 -2.36
C ASP A 61 -1.07 18.51 -3.03
N ALA A 62 -0.39 17.48 -3.49
CA ALA A 62 -1.04 16.31 -4.08
C ALA A 62 -1.94 15.59 -3.05
N ILE A 63 -1.49 15.48 -1.80
CA ILE A 63 -2.27 14.90 -0.70
C ILE A 63 -3.53 15.75 -0.42
N ARG A 64 -3.38 17.08 -0.33
CA ARG A 64 -4.53 17.97 -0.10
C ARG A 64 -5.55 17.90 -1.23
N ASN A 65 -5.09 17.90 -2.47
CA ASN A 65 -5.97 17.82 -3.63
C ASN A 65 -6.71 16.48 -3.66
N TRP A 66 -6.00 15.37 -3.47
CA TRP A 66 -6.63 14.05 -3.45
C TRP A 66 -7.65 13.91 -2.31
N ALA A 67 -7.35 14.39 -1.11
CA ALA A 67 -8.29 14.41 0.00
C ALA A 67 -9.52 15.27 -0.34
N ALA A 68 -9.32 16.49 -0.83
CA ALA A 68 -10.42 17.41 -1.12
C ALA A 68 -11.39 16.92 -2.20
N ASP A 69 -10.98 16.02 -3.08
CA ASP A 69 -11.82 15.38 -4.09
C ASP A 69 -12.82 14.38 -3.46
N GLN A 70 -12.61 14.00 -2.20
CA GLN A 70 -13.47 13.04 -1.50
C GLN A 70 -14.41 13.74 -0.52
N GLN A 71 -15.67 13.30 -0.51
CA GLN A 71 -16.68 13.79 0.45
C GLN A 71 -16.82 12.80 1.59
N ILE A 72 -16.63 13.28 2.81
CA ILE A 72 -16.73 12.46 4.01
C ILE A 72 -17.88 12.93 4.90
N PRO A 73 -18.47 12.05 5.73
CA PRO A 73 -19.53 12.42 6.66
C PRO A 73 -19.12 13.56 7.60
N ASN A 74 -20.02 14.51 7.83
CA ASN A 74 -19.82 15.66 8.71
C ASN A 74 -21.05 15.93 9.59
N GLY A 75 -21.60 14.89 10.19
CA GLY A 75 -22.79 14.98 11.03
C GLY A 75 -24.08 15.14 10.24
N THR A 76 -25.06 15.82 10.84
CA THR A 76 -26.37 16.10 10.22
C THR A 76 -26.62 17.61 10.21
N ASP A 77 -27.52 18.06 9.35
CA ASP A 77 -28.01 19.44 9.36
C ASP A 77 -29.12 19.62 10.41
N ASP A 78 -29.70 20.84 10.47
CA ASP A 78 -30.76 21.19 11.42
C ASP A 78 -32.07 20.43 11.17
N ASN A 79 -32.23 19.81 10.00
CA ASN A 79 -33.37 18.98 9.63
C ASN A 79 -33.12 17.48 9.90
N GLY A 80 -31.90 17.12 10.30
CA GLY A 80 -31.45 15.72 10.51
C GLY A 80 -30.92 15.03 9.27
N ASP A 81 -30.73 15.75 8.15
CA ASP A 81 -30.18 15.19 6.91
C ASP A 81 -28.65 15.05 6.98
N PRO A 82 -28.07 13.97 6.42
CA PRO A 82 -26.63 13.76 6.44
C PRO A 82 -25.87 14.89 5.73
N LYS A 83 -24.90 15.49 6.43
CA LYS A 83 -23.95 16.45 5.86
C LYS A 83 -22.66 15.77 5.45
N THR A 84 -22.02 16.31 4.42
CA THR A 84 -20.65 15.94 4.04
C THR A 84 -19.76 17.18 4.00
N ARG A 85 -18.46 16.95 4.04
CA ARG A 85 -17.42 17.95 3.78
C ARG A 85 -16.31 17.34 2.92
N PRO A 86 -15.52 18.14 2.23
CA PRO A 86 -14.26 17.66 1.65
C PRO A 86 -13.36 17.07 2.74
N ALA A 87 -12.70 15.97 2.43
CA ALA A 87 -11.71 15.40 3.32
C ALA A 87 -10.45 16.29 3.38
N THR A 88 -9.68 16.14 4.44
CA THR A 88 -8.40 16.81 4.70
C THR A 88 -7.29 15.78 4.85
N PRO A 89 -6.01 16.16 4.86
CA PRO A 89 -4.92 15.21 5.10
C PRO A 89 -5.00 14.44 6.43
N ALA A 90 -5.73 14.92 7.41
CA ALA A 90 -5.92 14.26 8.71
C ALA A 90 -7.12 13.30 8.75
N ASP A 91 -7.84 13.18 7.63
CA ASP A 91 -8.98 12.27 7.54
C ASP A 91 -8.55 10.91 6.94
N PRO A 92 -9.18 9.81 7.34
CA PRO A 92 -8.92 8.50 6.79
C PRO A 92 -9.39 8.39 5.32
N ILE A 93 -8.75 7.49 4.57
CA ILE A 93 -9.13 7.15 3.20
C ILE A 93 -10.34 6.21 3.25
N LEU A 94 -11.52 6.77 3.40
CA LEU A 94 -12.76 6.01 3.54
C LEU A 94 -13.14 5.26 2.25
N SER A 95 -13.96 4.22 2.43
CA SER A 95 -14.63 3.55 1.33
C SER A 95 -15.45 4.55 0.50
N PRO A 96 -15.51 4.42 -0.84
CA PRO A 96 -16.30 5.30 -1.69
C PRO A 96 -17.81 5.14 -1.50
N TYR A 97 -18.25 4.13 -0.74
CA TYR A 97 -19.65 3.88 -0.47
C TYR A 97 -20.10 4.60 0.81
N PRO A 98 -21.24 5.31 0.79
CA PRO A 98 -21.75 6.04 1.95
C PRO A 98 -22.03 5.15 3.18
N ASN A 99 -22.33 3.89 2.96
CA ASN A 99 -22.55 2.88 3.99
C ASN A 99 -22.43 1.46 3.42
N GLU A 100 -22.37 0.47 4.29
CA GLU A 100 -22.23 -0.94 3.89
C GLU A 100 -23.38 -1.45 3.01
N ALA A 101 -24.61 -1.00 3.27
CA ALA A 101 -25.76 -1.46 2.50
C ALA A 101 -25.65 -1.06 1.03
N ILE A 102 -25.24 0.19 0.76
CA ILE A 102 -24.98 0.68 -0.60
C ILE A 102 -23.76 -0.04 -1.20
N GLY A 103 -22.71 -0.24 -0.41
CA GLY A 103 -21.54 -1.01 -0.86
C GLY A 103 -21.91 -2.43 -1.31
N ARG A 104 -22.73 -3.13 -0.52
CA ARG A 104 -23.24 -4.47 -0.87
C ARG A 104 -24.14 -4.45 -2.10
N LEU A 105 -25.03 -3.47 -2.20
CA LEU A 105 -25.92 -3.34 -3.36
C LEU A 105 -25.12 -3.14 -4.66
N ALA A 106 -24.09 -2.31 -4.62
CA ALA A 106 -23.24 -2.03 -5.78
C ALA A 106 -22.35 -3.22 -6.18
N ASN A 107 -22.12 -4.19 -5.27
CA ASN A 107 -21.18 -5.29 -5.47
C ASN A 107 -21.85 -6.68 -5.32
N HIS A 108 -23.03 -6.88 -5.87
CA HIS A 108 -23.75 -8.17 -5.89
C HIS A 108 -23.88 -8.83 -4.49
N GLY A 109 -24.18 -8.03 -3.47
CA GLY A 109 -24.35 -8.47 -2.10
C GLY A 109 -23.05 -8.59 -1.29
N LEU A 110 -21.90 -8.31 -1.87
CA LEU A 110 -20.60 -8.34 -1.21
C LEU A 110 -20.13 -6.94 -0.85
N LEU A 111 -19.47 -6.82 0.28
CA LEU A 111 -18.80 -5.57 0.64
C LEU A 111 -17.30 -5.70 0.31
N PRO A 112 -16.74 -4.78 -0.51
CA PRO A 112 -15.30 -4.71 -0.68
C PRO A 112 -14.61 -4.51 0.67
N PRO A 113 -13.61 -5.33 1.04
CA PRO A 113 -12.95 -5.20 2.32
C PRO A 113 -12.09 -3.94 2.41
N ASP A 114 -11.92 -3.42 3.62
CA ASP A 114 -10.91 -2.41 3.94
C ASP A 114 -9.51 -2.95 3.68
N LEU A 115 -8.65 -2.14 3.05
CA LEU A 115 -7.30 -2.55 2.67
C LEU A 115 -6.21 -2.14 3.67
N SER A 116 -6.52 -1.34 4.70
CA SER A 116 -5.53 -0.82 5.67
C SER A 116 -4.65 -1.90 6.28
N ARG A 117 -5.25 -3.05 6.61
CA ARG A 117 -4.58 -4.15 7.32
C ARG A 117 -4.62 -5.46 6.57
N LEU A 118 -5.02 -5.44 5.30
CA LEU A 118 -5.24 -6.66 4.53
C LEU A 118 -3.97 -7.51 4.46
N ALA A 119 -2.79 -6.92 4.26
CA ALA A 119 -1.53 -7.64 4.22
C ALA A 119 -1.13 -8.30 5.54
N MET A 120 -1.66 -7.82 6.68
CA MET A 120 -1.46 -8.47 8.00
C MET A 120 -2.44 -9.60 8.27
N THR A 121 -3.71 -9.41 7.85
CA THR A 121 -4.82 -10.28 8.25
C THR A 121 -5.06 -11.42 7.27
N LEU A 122 -4.68 -11.22 6.00
CA LEU A 122 -4.82 -12.25 4.97
C LEU A 122 -3.76 -13.34 5.17
N HIS A 123 -4.18 -14.60 5.23
CA HIS A 123 -3.26 -15.72 5.29
C HIS A 123 -2.37 -15.75 4.03
N GLY A 124 -1.05 -15.70 4.21
CA GLY A 124 -0.07 -15.56 3.13
C GLY A 124 0.31 -14.10 2.81
N GLY A 125 -0.29 -13.13 3.51
CA GLY A 125 0.13 -11.72 3.46
C GLY A 125 0.15 -11.11 2.06
N PRO A 126 1.15 -10.25 1.76
CA PRO A 126 1.27 -9.57 0.46
C PRO A 126 1.42 -10.54 -0.71
N ASP A 127 2.05 -11.70 -0.52
CA ASP A 127 2.17 -12.72 -1.57
C ASP A 127 0.80 -13.30 -1.95
N GLN A 128 -0.12 -13.41 -1.00
CA GLN A 128 -1.47 -13.88 -1.30
C GLN A 128 -2.28 -12.80 -2.01
N ILE A 129 -2.10 -11.53 -1.67
CA ILE A 129 -2.72 -10.41 -2.42
C ILE A 129 -2.28 -10.48 -3.87
N GLN A 130 -0.97 -10.57 -4.13
CA GLN A 130 -0.43 -10.69 -5.48
C GLN A 130 -0.99 -11.91 -6.21
N ARG A 131 -1.02 -13.08 -5.55
CA ARG A 131 -1.60 -14.31 -6.15
C ARG A 131 -3.06 -14.13 -6.53
N ILE A 132 -3.88 -13.51 -5.67
CA ILE A 132 -5.29 -13.25 -5.98
C ILE A 132 -5.41 -12.40 -7.23
N LEU A 133 -4.64 -11.32 -7.33
CA LEU A 133 -4.68 -10.40 -8.47
C LEU A 133 -4.25 -11.05 -9.79
N LEU A 134 -3.37 -12.07 -9.75
CA LEU A 134 -2.82 -12.75 -10.93
C LEU A 134 -3.50 -14.06 -11.28
N SER A 135 -4.41 -14.57 -10.46
CA SER A 135 -4.95 -15.94 -10.61
C SER A 135 -6.38 -16.00 -11.17
N TYR A 136 -6.83 -14.94 -11.80
CA TYR A 136 -8.09 -14.99 -12.56
C TYR A 136 -7.95 -15.88 -13.77
N ALA A 137 -8.96 -16.72 -14.01
CA ALA A 137 -8.98 -17.63 -15.15
C ALA A 137 -10.42 -17.82 -15.67
N PRO A 138 -10.59 -18.25 -16.91
CA PRO A 138 -11.90 -18.64 -17.42
C PRO A 138 -12.53 -19.73 -16.54
N THR A 139 -13.83 -19.63 -16.31
CA THR A 139 -14.57 -20.61 -15.53
C THR A 139 -14.53 -21.98 -16.26
N PRO A 140 -14.06 -23.06 -15.60
CA PRO A 140 -14.01 -24.38 -16.23
C PRO A 140 -15.40 -24.88 -16.66
N ALA A 141 -15.44 -25.71 -17.69
CA ALA A 141 -16.68 -26.34 -18.15
C ALA A 141 -17.34 -27.15 -17.02
N GLY A 142 -18.66 -26.96 -16.83
CA GLY A 142 -19.44 -27.63 -15.78
C GLY A 142 -19.43 -26.93 -14.41
N VAL A 143 -18.59 -25.89 -14.19
CA VAL A 143 -18.63 -25.05 -12.99
C VAL A 143 -19.65 -23.93 -13.20
N LYS A 144 -20.60 -23.80 -12.28
CA LYS A 144 -21.53 -22.66 -12.24
C LYS A 144 -21.10 -21.73 -11.11
N LEU A 145 -20.97 -20.47 -11.43
CA LEU A 145 -20.74 -19.39 -10.46
C LEU A 145 -22.03 -18.58 -10.31
N ASP A 146 -22.26 -18.09 -9.11
CA ASP A 146 -23.34 -17.13 -8.85
C ASP A 146 -23.03 -15.80 -9.56
N ASP A 147 -24.04 -14.97 -9.74
CA ASP A 147 -23.91 -13.64 -10.31
C ASP A 147 -22.90 -12.77 -9.49
N GLY A 148 -22.09 -12.00 -10.20
CA GLY A 148 -21.02 -11.20 -9.58
C GLY A 148 -19.87 -12.00 -9.00
N ARG A 149 -19.70 -13.29 -9.37
CA ARG A 149 -18.55 -14.12 -8.98
C ARG A 149 -17.63 -14.39 -10.17
N TYR A 150 -16.34 -14.34 -9.91
CA TYR A 150 -15.29 -14.56 -10.90
C TYR A 150 -14.41 -15.72 -10.47
N TYR A 151 -14.05 -16.58 -11.41
CA TYR A 151 -13.20 -17.73 -11.12
C TYR A 151 -11.77 -17.27 -10.81
N ASN A 152 -11.24 -17.76 -9.66
CA ASN A 152 -9.90 -17.39 -9.20
C ASN A 152 -9.23 -18.60 -8.54
N THR A 153 -8.11 -19.04 -9.11
CA THR A 153 -7.43 -20.26 -8.70
C THR A 153 -6.62 -20.12 -7.41
N ALA A 154 -6.34 -18.90 -6.96
CA ALA A 154 -5.60 -18.64 -5.70
C ALA A 154 -6.42 -18.92 -4.45
N LEU A 155 -7.74 -18.94 -4.55
CA LEU A 155 -8.64 -19.13 -3.42
C LEU A 155 -9.09 -20.58 -3.27
N LYS A 156 -9.32 -21.01 -2.03
CA LYS A 156 -9.77 -22.38 -1.73
C LYS A 156 -11.08 -22.73 -2.44
N TRP A 157 -12.03 -21.80 -2.44
CA TRP A 157 -13.36 -21.96 -3.09
C TRP A 157 -13.38 -21.59 -4.57
N LYS A 158 -12.21 -21.26 -5.13
CA LYS A 158 -12.02 -21.01 -6.56
C LYS A 158 -12.87 -19.87 -7.16
N HIS A 159 -13.43 -18.99 -6.34
CA HIS A 159 -14.17 -17.82 -6.83
C HIS A 159 -14.02 -16.63 -5.86
N ILE A 160 -14.23 -15.42 -6.40
CA ILE A 160 -14.17 -14.14 -5.69
C ILE A 160 -15.24 -13.20 -6.27
N GLY A 161 -15.73 -12.25 -5.46
CA GLY A 161 -16.67 -11.24 -5.92
C GLY A 161 -16.02 -10.03 -6.59
N MET A 162 -14.72 -9.86 -6.45
CA MET A 162 -13.98 -8.79 -7.13
C MET A 162 -13.76 -9.17 -8.60
N PRO A 163 -14.19 -8.34 -9.58
CA PRO A 163 -13.82 -8.55 -10.97
C PRO A 163 -12.30 -8.44 -11.17
N PRO A 164 -11.72 -8.99 -12.26
CA PRO A 164 -10.32 -8.80 -12.58
C PRO A 164 -9.97 -7.31 -12.67
N PRO A 165 -9.21 -6.74 -11.69
CA PRO A 165 -9.06 -5.29 -11.60
C PRO A 165 -7.92 -4.75 -12.47
N LEU A 166 -6.99 -5.59 -12.91
CA LEU A 166 -5.77 -5.19 -13.59
C LEU A 166 -5.72 -5.66 -15.02
N GLN A 167 -5.30 -4.75 -15.92
CA GLN A 167 -5.05 -5.04 -17.34
C GLN A 167 -3.74 -4.38 -17.78
N ASP A 168 -2.99 -5.02 -18.66
CA ASP A 168 -1.73 -4.46 -19.16
C ASP A 168 -1.92 -3.07 -19.77
N GLY A 169 -1.10 -2.13 -19.35
CA GLY A 169 -1.10 -0.77 -19.87
C GLY A 169 -2.26 0.13 -19.41
N MET A 170 -3.06 -0.28 -18.42
CA MET A 170 -4.20 0.51 -17.95
C MET A 170 -3.82 1.82 -17.22
N LEU A 171 -2.57 1.94 -16.79
CA LEU A 171 -2.02 3.16 -16.18
C LEU A 171 -0.59 3.41 -16.69
N THR A 172 -0.07 4.61 -16.40
CA THR A 172 1.30 4.98 -16.73
C THR A 172 2.07 5.36 -15.47
N TYR A 173 3.22 4.74 -15.27
CA TYR A 173 4.12 5.08 -14.19
C TYR A 173 5.03 6.26 -14.58
N PRO A 174 5.22 7.27 -13.70
CA PRO A 174 6.06 8.43 -13.98
C PRO A 174 7.54 8.10 -14.24
N ASP A 175 8.02 6.97 -13.70
CA ASP A 175 9.40 6.50 -13.85
C ASP A 175 9.64 5.69 -15.15
N GLY A 176 8.63 5.56 -15.99
CA GLY A 176 8.70 4.82 -17.25
C GLY A 176 8.63 3.29 -17.11
N THR A 177 8.43 2.77 -15.89
CA THR A 177 8.18 1.34 -15.66
C THR A 177 6.94 0.89 -16.46
N LYS A 178 6.99 -0.26 -17.11
CA LYS A 178 5.84 -0.79 -17.84
C LYS A 178 4.77 -1.29 -16.87
N ALA A 179 3.55 -0.78 -17.01
CA ALA A 179 2.40 -1.17 -16.19
C ALA A 179 1.78 -2.48 -16.71
N THR A 180 2.51 -3.59 -16.59
CA THR A 180 1.94 -4.91 -16.83
C THR A 180 1.11 -5.34 -15.62
N THR A 181 0.15 -6.24 -15.83
CA THR A 181 -0.68 -6.83 -14.78
C THR A 181 0.20 -7.38 -13.63
N THR A 182 1.27 -8.11 -13.98
CA THR A 182 2.23 -8.64 -12.98
C THR A 182 2.95 -7.54 -12.22
N GLN A 183 3.41 -6.49 -12.91
CA GLN A 183 4.11 -5.37 -12.27
C GLN A 183 3.17 -4.63 -11.32
N MET A 184 1.97 -4.29 -11.77
CA MET A 184 0.97 -3.60 -10.94
C MET A 184 0.57 -4.43 -9.71
N ALA A 185 0.37 -5.74 -9.87
CA ALA A 185 0.06 -6.63 -8.75
C ALA A 185 1.20 -6.69 -7.72
N THR A 186 2.46 -6.74 -8.18
CA THR A 186 3.64 -6.69 -7.31
C THR A 186 3.71 -5.36 -6.56
N ASP A 187 3.55 -4.25 -7.27
CA ASP A 187 3.68 -2.91 -6.73
C ASP A 187 2.58 -2.61 -5.69
N VAL A 188 1.31 -2.91 -6.00
CA VAL A 188 0.22 -2.68 -5.05
C VAL A 188 0.31 -3.60 -3.83
N SER A 189 0.80 -4.84 -3.99
CA SER A 189 1.02 -5.73 -2.85
C SER A 189 2.13 -5.21 -1.93
N ALA A 190 3.20 -4.63 -2.49
CA ALA A 190 4.25 -3.96 -1.72
C ALA A 190 3.71 -2.72 -0.98
N PHE A 191 2.91 -1.89 -1.64
CA PHE A 191 2.26 -0.74 -1.02
C PHE A 191 1.37 -1.16 0.16
N LEU A 192 0.48 -2.13 -0.05
CA LEU A 192 -0.42 -2.61 1.01
C LEU A 192 0.33 -3.28 2.16
N ASN A 193 1.47 -3.91 1.89
CA ASN A 193 2.35 -4.42 2.95
C ASN A 193 2.92 -3.29 3.81
N ASP A 194 3.44 -2.23 3.18
CA ASP A 194 4.05 -1.11 3.90
C ASP A 194 2.99 -0.31 4.67
N VAL A 195 1.80 -0.13 4.09
CA VAL A 195 0.64 0.48 4.77
C VAL A 195 0.24 -0.32 6.01
N ALA A 196 0.16 -1.66 5.89
CA ALA A 196 -0.21 -2.53 7.01
C ALA A 196 0.86 -2.58 8.11
N HIS A 197 2.12 -2.24 7.80
CA HIS A 197 3.25 -2.32 8.73
C HIS A 197 3.97 -0.97 8.90
N PRO A 198 3.27 0.09 9.34
CA PRO A 198 3.90 1.40 9.54
C PRO A 198 5.03 1.30 10.57
N HIS A 199 6.03 2.16 10.45
CA HIS A 199 7.16 2.28 11.39
C HIS A 199 8.03 1.01 11.56
N THR A 200 8.05 0.11 10.58
CA THR A 200 8.83 -1.15 10.68
C THR A 200 10.32 -0.90 10.98
N ALA A 201 10.94 0.09 10.35
CA ALA A 201 12.34 0.44 10.58
C ALA A 201 12.57 0.96 12.03
N GLU A 202 11.67 1.79 12.53
CA GLU A 202 11.71 2.32 13.89
C GLU A 202 11.52 1.20 14.93
N ARG A 203 10.53 0.34 14.72
CA ARG A 203 10.28 -0.83 15.58
C ARG A 203 11.49 -1.75 15.65
N ARG A 204 12.18 -2.01 14.53
CA ARG A 204 13.43 -2.80 14.51
C ARG A 204 14.53 -2.13 15.31
N ARG A 205 14.71 -0.82 15.18
CA ARG A 205 15.70 -0.04 15.93
C ARG A 205 15.42 -0.10 17.44
N ILE A 206 14.19 0.18 17.85
CA ILE A 206 13.78 0.09 19.27
C ILE A 206 13.94 -1.34 19.77
N GLY A 207 13.53 -2.35 18.99
CA GLY A 207 13.69 -3.77 19.33
C GLY A 207 15.13 -4.14 19.62
N LEU A 208 16.09 -3.63 18.85
CA LEU A 208 17.51 -3.88 19.11
C LEU A 208 17.97 -3.31 20.45
N TYR A 209 17.56 -2.09 20.81
CA TYR A 209 17.89 -1.51 22.11
C TYR A 209 17.27 -2.30 23.27
N VAL A 210 16.02 -2.72 23.12
CA VAL A 210 15.33 -3.54 24.12
C VAL A 210 16.02 -4.90 24.30
N LEU A 211 16.38 -5.58 23.22
CA LEU A 211 17.09 -6.86 23.28
C LEU A 211 18.46 -6.71 23.93
N THR A 212 19.21 -5.64 23.61
CA THR A 212 20.52 -5.37 24.22
C THR A 212 20.38 -5.14 25.72
N TYR A 213 19.39 -4.35 26.14
CA TYR A 213 19.10 -4.12 27.56
C TYR A 213 18.74 -5.41 28.29
N LEU A 214 17.84 -6.20 27.73
CA LEU A 214 17.44 -7.48 28.32
C LEU A 214 18.60 -8.48 28.44
N ALA A 215 19.48 -8.55 27.43
CA ALA A 215 20.67 -9.39 27.46
C ALA A 215 21.62 -8.95 28.57
N LEU A 216 21.86 -7.63 28.71
CA LEU A 216 22.69 -7.10 29.80
C LEU A 216 22.11 -7.43 31.17
N MET A 217 20.82 -7.24 31.37
CA MET A 217 20.14 -7.55 32.62
C MET A 217 20.17 -9.05 32.93
N ALA A 218 20.01 -9.91 31.93
CA ALA A 218 20.13 -11.38 32.10
C ALA A 218 21.54 -11.78 32.53
N ILE A 219 22.58 -11.18 31.93
CA ILE A 219 23.98 -11.44 32.33
C ILE A 219 24.22 -10.99 33.78
N LEU A 220 23.79 -9.77 34.14
CA LEU A 220 23.97 -9.23 35.48
C LEU A 220 23.24 -10.09 36.53
N THR A 221 22.01 -10.48 36.28
CA THR A 221 21.24 -11.34 37.21
C THR A 221 21.87 -12.73 37.31
N PHE A 222 22.34 -13.31 36.21
CA PHE A 222 23.07 -14.59 36.24
C PHE A 222 24.37 -14.52 37.06
N LEU A 223 25.16 -13.46 36.87
CA LEU A 223 26.39 -13.25 37.65
C LEU A 223 26.11 -13.06 39.15
N LEU A 224 25.06 -12.30 39.47
CA LEU A 224 24.60 -12.10 40.85
C LEU A 224 24.13 -13.42 41.47
N GLN A 225 23.33 -14.18 40.77
CA GLN A 225 22.88 -15.52 41.19
C GLN A 225 24.07 -16.43 41.49
N ARG A 226 25.04 -16.51 40.55
CA ARG A 226 26.26 -17.33 40.77
C ARG A 226 27.03 -16.89 42.00
N ARG A 227 27.14 -15.58 42.29
CA ARG A 227 27.83 -15.04 43.47
C ARG A 227 27.12 -15.43 44.76
N ILE A 228 25.79 -15.28 44.82
CA ILE A 228 24.99 -15.59 46.00
C ILE A 228 25.02 -17.10 46.31
N TRP A 229 24.91 -17.94 45.29
CA TRP A 229 24.85 -19.38 45.49
C TRP A 229 26.22 -20.01 45.78
N LYS A 230 27.30 -19.39 45.34
CA LYS A 230 28.67 -19.82 45.69
C LYS A 230 29.03 -19.59 47.18
N SER A 231 28.35 -18.67 47.84
CA SER A 231 28.54 -18.34 49.23
C SER A 231 27.57 -19.06 50.20
N ARG A 232 26.78 -19.97 49.68
CA ARG A 232 25.95 -20.87 50.55
C ARG A 232 26.76 -22.15 50.82
N PRO A 233 27.05 -22.47 52.13
CA PRO A 233 27.74 -23.71 52.53
C PRO A 233 26.88 -24.92 52.19
#